data_b3598588f04de85e0827c2d78a6776ef
#
_entry.id   b3598588f04de85e0827c2d78a6776ef
#
_cell.length_a   1.000
_cell.length_b   1.000
_cell.length_c   1.000
_cell.angle_alpha   90.00
_cell.angle_beta   90.00
_cell.angle_gamma   90.00
#
_symmetry.space_group_name_H-M   'P 1'
#
loop_
_entity.id
_entity.type
_entity.pdbx_description
1 polymer ?
#
loop_
_entity_poly.entity_id
_entity_poly.type
_entity_poly.pdbx_seq_one_letter_code
_entity_poly.pdbx_strand_id
1 'polypeptide(L)'
;MENAAFGTLCRLGRAVPRFIPALNRLSSAALSARSYTDASDRVFVTPRRVHFVESEYAVPRESLAGALTELRRAVPRLADPVMFPVEVRVAAADDIWLSTAYGRDTAYIAIHQYTGLPYRAYFDLFESVMAEVAGRPHWGKLHTLDAERLGPLYPRFGDFLRVRAETDPESRFGNAYLSKVFDQAG
;
A
#
# COMPACT_ATOMS: atom_id res chain seq x y z
N MET A 1 -14.41 -12.23 -17.22
CA MET A 1 -13.29 -12.87 -17.94
C MET A 1 -11.93 -12.42 -17.39
N GLU A 2 -11.70 -11.14 -17.15
CA GLU A 2 -10.40 -10.58 -16.70
C GLU A 2 -9.86 -11.20 -15.41
N ASN A 3 -10.70 -11.38 -14.37
CA ASN A 3 -10.28 -12.00 -13.10
C ASN A 3 -9.82 -13.47 -13.24
N ALA A 4 -10.43 -14.24 -14.13
CA ALA A 4 -10.04 -15.63 -14.32
C ALA A 4 -8.71 -15.75 -15.09
N ALA A 5 -8.52 -14.89 -16.10
CA ALA A 5 -7.28 -14.81 -16.87
C ALA A 5 -6.13 -14.35 -15.97
N PHE A 6 -6.33 -13.29 -15.18
CA PHE A 6 -5.32 -12.79 -14.24
C PHE A 6 -5.00 -13.84 -13.16
N GLY A 7 -5.99 -14.53 -12.60
CA GLY A 7 -5.76 -15.62 -11.65
C GLY A 7 -4.96 -16.79 -12.25
N THR A 8 -5.14 -17.07 -13.55
CA THR A 8 -4.34 -18.08 -14.25
C THR A 8 -2.89 -17.64 -14.45
N LEU A 9 -2.68 -16.37 -14.84
CA LEU A 9 -1.35 -15.79 -14.93
C LEU A 9 -0.61 -15.81 -13.58
N CYS A 10 -1.30 -15.48 -12.48
CA CYS A 10 -0.74 -15.53 -11.14
C CYS A 10 -0.33 -16.96 -10.73
N ARG A 11 -1.15 -17.97 -11.00
CA ARG A 11 -0.79 -19.37 -10.73
C ARG A 11 0.39 -19.83 -11.57
N LEU A 12 0.45 -19.46 -12.83
CA LEU A 12 1.56 -19.79 -13.73
C LEU A 12 2.86 -19.11 -13.25
N GLY A 13 2.79 -17.82 -12.93
CA GLY A 13 3.94 -17.08 -12.39
C GLY A 13 4.44 -17.67 -11.06
N ARG A 14 3.55 -18.12 -10.18
CA ARG A 14 3.92 -18.81 -8.95
C ARG A 14 4.62 -20.16 -9.23
N ALA A 15 4.12 -20.92 -10.20
CA ALA A 15 4.70 -22.21 -10.58
C ALA A 15 6.10 -22.05 -11.22
N VAL A 16 6.31 -20.98 -12.00
CA VAL A 16 7.57 -20.73 -12.70
C VAL A 16 7.95 -19.25 -12.59
N PRO A 17 8.50 -18.79 -11.44
CA PRO A 17 8.72 -17.37 -11.12
C PRO A 17 9.58 -16.62 -12.16
N ARG A 18 10.53 -17.31 -12.81
CA ARG A 18 11.38 -16.74 -13.88
C ARG A 18 10.61 -16.15 -15.06
N PHE A 19 9.37 -16.58 -15.29
CA PHE A 19 8.52 -16.07 -16.38
C PHE A 19 7.74 -14.82 -16.00
N ILE A 20 7.69 -14.42 -14.71
CA ILE A 20 6.92 -13.27 -14.26
C ILE A 20 7.26 -11.99 -15.05
N PRO A 21 8.53 -11.61 -15.30
CA PRO A 21 8.83 -10.40 -16.07
C PRO A 21 8.31 -10.46 -17.53
N ALA A 22 8.28 -11.62 -18.14
CA ALA A 22 7.72 -11.81 -19.48
C ALA A 22 6.18 -11.74 -19.46
N LEU A 23 5.54 -12.38 -18.48
CA LEU A 23 4.10 -12.33 -18.27
C LEU A 23 3.61 -10.90 -18.01
N ASN A 24 4.33 -10.14 -17.18
CA ASN A 24 4.01 -8.74 -16.90
C ASN A 24 4.08 -7.89 -18.17
N ARG A 25 5.11 -8.05 -18.99
CA ARG A 25 5.22 -7.33 -20.29
C ARG A 25 4.08 -7.67 -21.23
N LEU A 26 3.75 -8.95 -21.34
CA LEU A 26 2.64 -9.40 -22.18
C LEU A 26 1.30 -8.83 -21.69
N SER A 27 1.03 -8.92 -20.40
CA SER A 27 -0.19 -8.39 -19.78
C SER A 27 -0.30 -6.87 -19.99
N SER A 28 0.79 -6.11 -19.80
CA SER A 28 0.79 -4.67 -20.02
C SER A 28 0.54 -4.29 -21.48
N ALA A 29 1.08 -5.07 -22.42
CA ALA A 29 0.84 -4.83 -23.86
C ALA A 29 -0.60 -5.19 -24.29
N ALA A 30 -1.25 -6.13 -23.58
CA ALA A 30 -2.63 -6.54 -23.87
C ALA A 30 -3.69 -5.63 -23.22
N LEU A 31 -3.29 -4.73 -22.29
CA LEU A 31 -4.19 -3.78 -21.66
C LEU A 31 -4.48 -2.61 -22.61
N SER A 32 -5.77 -2.34 -22.82
CA SER A 32 -6.23 -1.18 -23.56
C SER A 32 -7.03 -0.23 -22.67
N ALA A 33 -7.03 1.06 -23.02
CA ALA A 33 -7.90 2.03 -22.37
C ALA A 33 -9.37 1.64 -22.59
N ARG A 34 -10.17 1.67 -21.52
CA ARG A 34 -11.59 1.39 -21.58
C ARG A 34 -12.36 2.49 -20.88
N SER A 35 -13.40 2.97 -21.55
CA SER A 35 -14.37 3.89 -20.97
C SER A 35 -15.76 3.26 -21.04
N TYR A 36 -16.49 3.26 -19.96
CA TYR A 36 -17.88 2.79 -19.90
C TYR A 36 -18.63 3.51 -18.77
N THR A 37 -19.95 3.55 -18.89
CA THR A 37 -20.84 4.09 -17.87
C THR A 37 -21.85 3.02 -17.47
N ASP A 38 -22.04 2.83 -16.16
CA ASP A 38 -23.04 1.91 -15.61
C ASP A 38 -23.49 2.44 -14.23
N ALA A 39 -24.39 1.76 -13.55
CA ALA A 39 -24.75 2.07 -12.18
C ALA A 39 -23.54 1.94 -11.24
N SER A 40 -23.45 2.78 -10.21
CA SER A 40 -22.26 2.89 -9.36
C SER A 40 -21.85 1.55 -8.71
N ASP A 41 -22.82 0.74 -8.29
CA ASP A 41 -22.59 -0.59 -7.74
C ASP A 41 -21.95 -1.57 -8.76
N ARG A 42 -22.21 -1.39 -10.06
CA ARG A 42 -21.59 -2.19 -11.13
C ARG A 42 -20.22 -1.67 -11.57
N VAL A 43 -19.99 -0.35 -11.43
CA VAL A 43 -18.71 0.27 -11.77
C VAL A 43 -17.69 0.01 -10.65
N PHE A 44 -18.09 0.22 -9.39
CA PHE A 44 -17.15 0.23 -8.25
C PHE A 44 -17.06 -1.11 -7.51
N VAL A 45 -18.07 -1.99 -7.63
CA VAL A 45 -18.03 -3.31 -7.00
C VAL A 45 -17.54 -4.36 -8.00
N THR A 46 -16.27 -4.74 -7.89
CA THR A 46 -15.70 -5.82 -8.70
C THR A 46 -15.34 -7.01 -7.81
N PRO A 47 -15.78 -8.25 -8.15
CA PRO A 47 -15.37 -9.43 -7.40
C PRO A 47 -13.85 -9.62 -7.51
N ARG A 48 -13.15 -9.57 -6.38
CA ARG A 48 -11.71 -9.86 -6.32
C ARG A 48 -11.48 -11.32 -5.95
N ARG A 49 -11.03 -12.13 -6.93
CA ARG A 49 -10.79 -13.56 -6.76
C ARG A 49 -9.33 -13.94 -6.60
N VAL A 50 -8.44 -13.01 -6.80
CA VAL A 50 -7.00 -13.19 -6.64
C VAL A 50 -6.59 -12.67 -5.27
N HIS A 51 -5.99 -13.54 -4.46
CA HIS A 51 -5.51 -13.17 -3.12
C HIS A 51 -4.09 -12.62 -3.21
N PHE A 52 -3.85 -11.54 -2.48
CA PHE A 52 -2.55 -10.88 -2.43
C PHE A 52 -2.30 -10.28 -1.03
N VAL A 53 -1.06 -9.98 -0.75
CA VAL A 53 -0.64 -9.10 0.34
C VAL A 53 -0.36 -7.73 -0.23
N GLU A 54 -0.57 -6.68 0.56
CA GLU A 54 -0.52 -5.30 0.10
C GLU A 54 0.15 -4.40 1.12
N SER A 55 0.96 -3.46 0.64
CA SER A 55 1.45 -2.31 1.38
C SER A 55 1.16 -1.04 0.58
N GLU A 56 0.78 0.03 1.27
CA GLU A 56 0.49 1.33 0.65
C GLU A 56 1.02 2.45 1.54
N TYR A 57 1.61 3.44 0.90
CA TYR A 57 2.08 4.66 1.55
C TYR A 57 1.56 5.90 0.85
N ALA A 58 1.24 6.89 1.66
CA ALA A 58 0.89 8.24 1.25
C ALA A 58 2.12 9.13 1.34
N VAL A 59 2.56 9.70 0.23
CA VAL A 59 3.73 10.59 0.16
C VAL A 59 3.30 12.00 -0.25
N PRO A 60 4.08 13.05 0.05
CA PRO A 60 3.85 14.37 -0.54
C PRO A 60 3.75 14.24 -2.07
N ARG A 61 2.76 14.91 -2.67
CA ARG A 61 2.48 14.79 -4.11
C ARG A 61 3.68 15.12 -4.99
N GLU A 62 4.47 16.09 -4.59
CA GLU A 62 5.71 16.50 -5.26
C GLU A 62 6.80 15.42 -5.23
N SER A 63 6.78 14.53 -4.24
CA SER A 63 7.75 13.43 -4.09
C SER A 63 7.43 12.21 -4.96
N LEU A 64 6.24 12.15 -5.57
CA LEU A 64 5.76 10.98 -6.32
C LEU A 64 6.73 10.53 -7.42
N ALA A 65 7.17 11.47 -8.26
CA ALA A 65 8.03 11.14 -9.40
C ALA A 65 9.39 10.59 -8.96
N GLY A 66 9.96 11.15 -7.89
CA GLY A 66 11.22 10.68 -7.29
C GLY A 66 11.08 9.28 -6.70
N ALA A 67 10.04 9.05 -5.91
CA ALA A 67 9.76 7.75 -5.29
C ALA A 67 9.54 6.65 -6.34
N LEU A 68 8.76 6.91 -7.40
CA LEU A 68 8.56 5.97 -8.50
C LEU A 68 9.84 5.68 -9.28
N THR A 69 10.69 6.70 -9.48
CA THR A 69 11.98 6.54 -10.15
C THR A 69 12.90 5.64 -9.35
N GLU A 70 12.95 5.84 -8.01
CA GLU A 70 13.77 4.98 -7.13
C GLU A 70 13.25 3.54 -7.11
N LEU A 71 11.95 3.33 -6.98
CA LEU A 71 11.34 1.99 -7.07
C LEU A 71 11.65 1.32 -8.41
N ARG A 72 11.53 2.03 -9.53
CA ARG A 72 11.86 1.51 -10.86
C ARG A 72 13.32 1.08 -10.98
N ARG A 73 14.22 1.78 -10.30
CA ARG A 73 15.66 1.47 -10.28
C ARG A 73 15.97 0.28 -9.38
N ALA A 74 15.32 0.17 -8.22
CA ALA A 74 15.67 -0.77 -7.17
C ALA A 74 14.97 -2.12 -7.31
N VAL A 75 13.67 -2.15 -7.65
CA VAL A 75 12.86 -3.39 -7.76
C VAL A 75 13.49 -4.45 -8.69
N PRO A 76 14.04 -4.12 -9.88
CA PRO A 76 14.69 -5.12 -10.75
C PRO A 76 15.92 -5.81 -10.16
N ARG A 77 16.46 -5.31 -9.05
CA ARG A 77 17.61 -5.88 -8.34
C ARG A 77 17.22 -6.91 -7.29
N LEU A 78 15.93 -7.03 -6.98
CA LEU A 78 15.42 -8.04 -6.07
C LEU A 78 15.60 -9.44 -6.66
N ALA A 79 15.89 -10.40 -5.80
CA ALA A 79 16.00 -11.81 -6.19
C ALA A 79 14.64 -12.39 -6.59
N ASP A 80 13.58 -11.95 -5.90
CA ASP A 80 12.23 -12.42 -6.13
C ASP A 80 11.47 -11.49 -7.09
N PRO A 81 10.85 -12.02 -8.15
CA PRO A 81 10.14 -11.22 -9.12
C PRO A 81 8.80 -10.72 -8.57
N VAL A 82 8.43 -9.50 -8.94
CA VAL A 82 7.18 -8.84 -8.55
C VAL A 82 6.09 -9.15 -9.57
N MET A 83 4.92 -9.63 -9.10
CA MET A 83 3.84 -10.11 -9.95
C MET A 83 2.83 -9.03 -10.32
N PHE A 84 2.59 -8.06 -9.44
CA PHE A 84 1.53 -7.06 -9.59
C PHE A 84 2.07 -5.71 -10.07
N PRO A 85 1.26 -4.92 -10.80
CA PRO A 85 1.58 -3.53 -11.08
C PRO A 85 1.53 -2.70 -9.79
N VAL A 86 2.26 -1.57 -9.82
CA VAL A 86 2.14 -0.52 -8.81
C VAL A 86 0.88 0.30 -9.09
N GLU A 87 0.08 0.53 -8.06
CA GLU A 87 -1.08 1.41 -8.14
C GLU A 87 -0.71 2.81 -7.63
N VAL A 88 -1.15 3.85 -8.34
CA VAL A 88 -0.93 5.25 -7.95
C VAL A 88 -2.25 6.00 -7.96
N ARG A 89 -2.50 6.72 -6.86
CA ARG A 89 -3.67 7.60 -6.70
C ARG A 89 -3.22 8.95 -6.16
N VAL A 90 -4.08 9.96 -6.25
CA VAL A 90 -3.83 11.29 -5.68
C VAL A 90 -5.05 11.77 -4.92
N ALA A 91 -4.83 12.56 -3.87
CA ALA A 91 -5.86 13.24 -3.11
C ALA A 91 -5.40 14.65 -2.74
N ALA A 92 -6.36 15.54 -2.55
CA ALA A 92 -6.13 16.83 -1.93
C ALA A 92 -5.85 16.66 -0.43
N ALA A 93 -5.22 17.69 0.16
CA ALA A 93 -5.05 17.79 1.60
C ALA A 93 -6.39 17.81 2.33
N ASP A 94 -6.42 17.25 3.54
CA ASP A 94 -7.54 17.35 4.48
C ASP A 94 -7.07 17.79 5.87
N ASP A 95 -8.01 17.93 6.83
CA ASP A 95 -7.77 18.33 8.22
C ASP A 95 -8.09 17.22 9.25
N ILE A 96 -8.27 15.99 8.80
CA ILE A 96 -8.59 14.84 9.64
C ILE A 96 -7.32 14.31 10.30
N TRP A 97 -7.25 14.28 11.63
CA TRP A 97 -6.03 14.08 12.44
C TRP A 97 -5.12 12.90 12.04
N LEU A 98 -5.70 11.74 11.79
CA LEU A 98 -4.95 10.55 11.39
C LEU A 98 -5.09 10.21 9.91
N SER A 99 -5.63 11.14 9.11
CA SER A 99 -5.62 10.98 7.67
C SER A 99 -4.18 10.97 7.15
N THR A 100 -3.92 10.08 6.22
CA THR A 100 -2.63 10.05 5.53
C THR A 100 -2.41 11.28 4.64
N ALA A 101 -3.50 12.03 4.30
CA ALA A 101 -3.47 13.29 3.56
C ALA A 101 -3.55 14.54 4.47
N TYR A 102 -3.47 14.37 5.81
CA TYR A 102 -3.53 15.52 6.73
C TYR A 102 -2.51 16.58 6.39
N GLY A 103 -2.99 17.79 6.08
CA GLY A 103 -2.18 19.00 5.88
C GLY A 103 -1.31 19.02 4.63
N ARG A 104 -1.46 18.10 3.68
CA ARG A 104 -0.65 18.06 2.44
C ARG A 104 -1.37 17.38 1.29
N ASP A 105 -1.22 17.92 0.08
CA ASP A 105 -1.57 17.20 -1.14
C ASP A 105 -0.75 15.91 -1.23
N THR A 106 -1.42 14.82 -1.51
CA THR A 106 -0.89 13.49 -1.30
C THR A 106 -0.97 12.64 -2.57
N ALA A 107 0.07 11.85 -2.81
CA ALA A 107 0.03 10.72 -3.72
C ALA A 107 0.12 9.41 -2.92
N TYR A 108 -0.72 8.46 -3.28
CA TYR A 108 -0.70 7.10 -2.74
C TYR A 108 0.03 6.19 -3.70
N ILE A 109 0.95 5.40 -3.19
CA ILE A 109 1.64 4.35 -3.92
C ILE A 109 1.32 3.04 -3.22
N ALA A 110 0.66 2.12 -3.93
CA ALA A 110 0.35 0.80 -3.40
C ALA A 110 1.07 -0.29 -4.20
N ILE A 111 1.65 -1.22 -3.46
CA ILE A 111 2.33 -2.39 -3.99
C ILE A 111 1.66 -3.67 -3.51
N HIS A 112 1.67 -4.66 -4.37
CA HIS A 112 1.00 -5.92 -4.12
C HIS A 112 1.91 -7.09 -4.47
N GLN A 113 1.77 -8.22 -3.77
CA GLN A 113 2.39 -9.47 -4.16
C GLN A 113 1.40 -10.63 -4.04
N TYR A 114 1.41 -11.53 -5.01
CA TYR A 114 0.52 -12.69 -5.02
C TYR A 114 0.76 -13.60 -3.81
N THR A 115 -0.31 -14.02 -3.15
CA THR A 115 -0.22 -14.89 -1.97
C THR A 115 0.52 -16.20 -2.30
N GLY A 116 1.54 -16.51 -1.51
CA GLY A 116 2.42 -17.66 -1.70
C GLY A 116 3.67 -17.39 -2.55
N LEU A 117 3.89 -16.14 -2.98
CA LEU A 117 5.20 -15.66 -3.43
C LEU A 117 5.91 -14.93 -2.30
N PRO A 118 7.26 -14.92 -2.26
CA PRO A 118 8.03 -14.09 -1.35
C PRO A 118 7.67 -12.61 -1.54
N TYR A 119 7.47 -11.88 -0.45
CA TYR A 119 7.10 -10.46 -0.50
C TYR A 119 7.94 -9.56 0.40
N ARG A 120 8.59 -10.12 1.43
CA ARG A 120 9.24 -9.31 2.47
C ARG A 120 10.31 -8.39 1.90
N ALA A 121 11.27 -8.91 1.14
CA ALA A 121 12.34 -8.09 0.56
C ALA A 121 11.79 -6.95 -0.32
N TYR A 122 10.69 -7.19 -1.04
CA TYR A 122 10.03 -6.16 -1.85
C TYR A 122 9.35 -5.10 -0.96
N PHE A 123 8.66 -5.52 0.11
CA PHE A 123 7.96 -4.60 1.00
C PHE A 123 8.95 -3.81 1.87
N ASP A 124 10.03 -4.43 2.34
CA ASP A 124 11.10 -3.76 3.08
C ASP A 124 11.80 -2.69 2.22
N LEU A 125 12.11 -3.01 0.95
CA LEU A 125 12.62 -2.05 -0.02
C LEU A 125 11.63 -0.90 -0.23
N PHE A 126 10.34 -1.21 -0.41
CA PHE A 126 9.30 -0.20 -0.60
C PHE A 126 9.21 0.72 0.61
N GLU A 127 9.13 0.17 1.82
CA GLU A 127 9.07 0.94 3.06
C GLU A 127 10.29 1.84 3.23
N SER A 128 11.50 1.36 2.88
CA SER A 128 12.71 2.18 2.94
C SER A 128 12.65 3.39 1.99
N VAL A 129 12.17 3.20 0.76
CA VAL A 129 11.98 4.31 -0.20
C VAL A 129 10.92 5.30 0.30
N MET A 130 9.84 4.81 0.90
CA MET A 130 8.78 5.66 1.44
C MET A 130 9.25 6.46 2.67
N ALA A 131 10.14 5.91 3.49
CA ALA A 131 10.72 6.60 4.65
C ALA A 131 11.53 7.84 4.25
N GLU A 132 12.27 7.79 3.14
CA GLU A 132 13.07 8.92 2.63
C GLU A 132 12.23 10.15 2.23
N VAL A 133 10.92 9.96 2.01
CA VAL A 133 10.00 11.01 1.58
C VAL A 133 8.87 11.26 2.61
N ALA A 134 9.10 10.96 3.88
CA ALA A 134 8.12 11.10 4.96
C ALA A 134 6.77 10.44 4.61
N GLY A 135 6.82 9.24 4.07
CA GLY A 135 5.66 8.42 3.71
C GLY A 135 4.85 8.01 4.94
N ARG A 136 3.54 8.16 4.87
CA ARG A 136 2.59 7.72 5.90
C ARG A 136 1.97 6.40 5.46
N PRO A 137 2.09 5.30 6.22
CA PRO A 137 1.51 4.02 5.84
C PRO A 137 -0.03 4.04 5.91
N HIS A 138 -0.66 3.26 5.07
CA HIS A 138 -2.09 3.00 5.19
C HIS A 138 -2.35 2.10 6.40
N TRP A 139 -3.19 2.56 7.35
CA TRP A 139 -3.46 1.92 8.64
C TRP A 139 -3.93 0.47 8.56
N GLY A 140 -4.61 0.07 7.51
CA GLY A 140 -5.16 -1.28 7.33
C GLY A 140 -4.35 -2.18 6.40
N LYS A 141 -3.11 -1.80 6.03
CA LYS A 141 -2.23 -2.57 5.16
C LYS A 141 -0.92 -2.92 5.86
N LEU A 142 -0.06 -3.72 5.21
CA LEU A 142 1.17 -4.16 5.83
C LEU A 142 2.20 -3.02 5.90
N HIS A 143 2.72 -2.79 7.09
CA HIS A 143 3.87 -1.94 7.37
C HIS A 143 4.57 -2.39 8.65
N THR A 144 5.83 -1.99 8.85
CA THR A 144 6.61 -2.36 10.03
C THR A 144 6.59 -1.30 11.13
N LEU A 145 6.13 -0.08 10.85
CA LEU A 145 6.17 1.06 11.76
C LEU A 145 5.37 0.80 13.04
N ASP A 146 5.90 1.30 14.14
CA ASP A 146 5.32 1.36 15.48
C ASP A 146 4.94 2.80 15.88
N ALA A 147 4.49 3.00 17.11
CA ALA A 147 4.09 4.29 17.63
C ALA A 147 5.22 5.33 17.59
N GLU A 148 6.46 4.92 17.89
CA GLU A 148 7.62 5.81 17.90
C GLU A 148 7.92 6.39 16.52
N ARG A 149 7.83 5.54 15.49
CA ARG A 149 8.07 5.93 14.10
C ARG A 149 6.86 6.62 13.46
N LEU A 150 5.64 6.30 13.89
CA LEU A 150 4.41 6.90 13.37
C LEU A 150 4.14 8.29 13.95
N GLY A 151 4.41 8.50 15.25
CA GLY A 151 4.12 9.76 15.93
C GLY A 151 4.63 11.00 15.18
N PRO A 152 5.92 11.06 14.77
CA PRO A 152 6.45 12.22 14.03
C PRO A 152 5.81 12.46 12.65
N LEU A 153 5.18 11.45 12.04
CA LEU A 153 4.55 11.57 10.73
C LEU A 153 3.17 12.24 10.77
N TYR A 154 2.51 12.24 11.94
CA TYR A 154 1.15 12.78 12.10
C TYR A 154 1.13 13.92 13.12
N PRO A 155 1.00 15.20 12.69
CA PRO A 155 1.06 16.36 13.58
C PRO A 155 0.05 16.35 14.75
N ARG A 156 -1.09 15.64 14.59
CA ARG A 156 -2.14 15.55 15.61
C ARG A 156 -2.18 14.18 16.30
N PHE A 157 -1.08 13.40 16.21
CA PHE A 157 -0.99 12.07 16.81
C PHE A 157 -1.22 12.10 18.34
N GLY A 158 -0.58 13.00 19.05
CA GLY A 158 -0.75 13.16 20.50
C GLY A 158 -2.17 13.57 20.90
N ASP A 159 -2.83 14.42 20.10
CA ASP A 159 -4.23 14.80 20.36
C ASP A 159 -5.16 13.60 20.20
N PHE A 160 -4.92 12.78 19.20
CA PHE A 160 -5.68 11.54 19.02
C PHE A 160 -5.49 10.58 20.21
N LEU A 161 -4.24 10.39 20.66
CA LEU A 161 -3.97 9.52 21.81
C LEU A 161 -4.67 10.01 23.09
N ARG A 162 -4.71 11.33 23.34
CA ARG A 162 -5.42 11.91 24.46
C ARG A 162 -6.93 11.61 24.38
N VAL A 163 -7.57 11.85 23.24
CA VAL A 163 -9.01 11.56 23.04
C VAL A 163 -9.30 10.06 23.19
N ARG A 164 -8.41 9.21 22.65
CA ARG A 164 -8.53 7.74 22.80
C ARG A 164 -8.51 7.34 24.28
N ALA A 165 -7.57 7.87 25.06
CA ALA A 165 -7.45 7.57 26.50
C ALA A 165 -8.66 8.07 27.31
N GLU A 166 -9.23 9.23 26.96
CA GLU A 166 -10.45 9.77 27.58
C GLU A 166 -11.70 8.95 27.24
N THR A 167 -11.78 8.42 26.00
CA THR A 167 -12.97 7.73 25.49
C THR A 167 -12.97 6.24 25.83
N ASP A 168 -11.79 5.61 25.83
CA ASP A 168 -11.60 4.18 26.14
C ASP A 168 -10.46 3.98 27.14
N PRO A 169 -10.64 4.44 28.43
CA PRO A 169 -9.59 4.39 29.43
C PRO A 169 -9.17 2.96 29.81
N GLU A 170 -10.04 1.98 29.62
CA GLU A 170 -9.76 0.57 29.90
C GLU A 170 -9.23 -0.18 28.64
N SER A 171 -9.02 0.50 27.52
CA SER A 171 -8.56 -0.06 26.24
C SER A 171 -9.38 -1.27 25.76
N ARG A 172 -10.71 -1.23 25.97
CA ARG A 172 -11.64 -2.32 25.60
C ARG A 172 -11.68 -2.62 24.11
N PHE A 173 -11.42 -1.59 23.27
CA PHE A 173 -11.31 -1.72 21.80
C PHE A 173 -9.86 -1.95 21.34
N GLY A 174 -8.97 -2.35 22.27
CA GLY A 174 -7.57 -2.64 21.97
C GLY A 174 -7.37 -3.98 21.28
N ASN A 175 -6.25 -4.10 20.56
CA ASN A 175 -5.71 -5.35 20.04
C ASN A 175 -4.19 -5.20 19.83
N ALA A 176 -3.48 -6.29 19.53
CA ALA A 176 -2.02 -6.28 19.38
C ALA A 176 -1.52 -5.30 18.31
N TYR A 177 -2.28 -5.09 17.23
CA TYR A 177 -1.91 -4.11 16.20
C TYR A 177 -2.05 -2.67 16.73
N LEU A 178 -3.16 -2.34 17.39
CA LEU A 178 -3.39 -1.01 17.96
C LEU A 178 -2.37 -0.69 19.06
N SER A 179 -2.00 -1.68 19.88
CA SER A 179 -0.90 -1.50 20.85
C SER A 179 0.42 -1.18 20.14
N LYS A 180 0.78 -1.92 19.10
CA LYS A 180 1.99 -1.64 18.33
C LYS A 180 2.04 -0.22 17.78
N VAL A 181 0.94 0.29 17.24
CA VAL A 181 0.91 1.57 16.50
C VAL A 181 0.57 2.79 17.37
N PHE A 182 0.05 2.60 18.57
CA PHE A 182 -0.37 3.71 19.44
C PHE A 182 0.28 3.72 20.82
N ASP A 183 0.74 2.57 21.34
CA ASP A 183 1.32 2.52 22.66
C ASP A 183 2.84 2.71 22.52
N GLN A 184 3.40 3.70 23.22
CA GLN A 184 4.86 3.87 23.28
C GLN A 184 5.45 2.72 24.08
N ALA A 185 6.59 2.21 23.63
CA ALA A 185 7.38 1.27 24.44
C ALA A 185 7.77 1.97 25.74
N GLY A 186 7.23 1.49 26.88
CA GLY A 186 7.54 1.96 28.22
C GLY A 186 8.98 1.68 28.62
#